data_ec375a0aa6cf55e25a2728b31901fd60
#
_entry.id   ec375a0aa6cf55e25a2728b31901fd60
#
_cell.length_a   1.000
_cell.length_b   1.000
_cell.length_c   1.000
_cell.angle_alpha   90.00
_cell.angle_beta   90.00
_cell.angle_gamma   90.00
#
_symmetry.space_group_name_H-M   'P 1'
#
loop_
_entity.id
_entity.type
_entity.pdbx_description
1 polymer ?
#
loop_
_entity_poly.entity_id
_entity_poly.type
_entity_poly.pdbx_seq_one_letter_code
_entity_poly.pdbx_strand_id
1 'polypeptide(L)'
;MDHERGDRRRWLVLAVGMSAMTSGCAFQFGLPYLIPALRDEGLSLSGAGLLAACPTAGLVLTLTAWGAAADRWGERWVLASGLGLGGLVLLAATAVRGTAGLGACFLLAGAAGASAHASSGRLILGWFPARERGLAMGLRQTSLPLGVAVAALLLPPLAAHGRATALAVLGGLSVGAALLVAVAVRDPARPGGGEAGGQAGNPYRTPVLWRLHGAATLLVVPQFTVSVFALVFLVDERGWSPSTAGPLLACVQVAGAGARLAAGRWSDVAGSRVGPMRRLAWTASGVLAVLAAGAFSGSAVAVAALMAAGVVTVSTNGLSFTAVAEYAGPAWAGRALGVHTTVQNAVAACVAPAVGALIGAAGYGWAYAVVVAFPLVAAAVVPLHEKSAGSTSRAGSTPRRLSVPAGAAVRSRPPSGPDAGGGQSE
;
A
#
# COMPACT_ATOMS: atom_id res chain seq x y z
N MET A 1 15.47 19.78 26.24
CA MET A 1 14.69 20.64 25.30
C MET A 1 14.88 20.27 23.84
N ASP A 2 16.09 20.00 23.33
CA ASP A 2 16.29 19.65 21.90
C ASP A 2 15.80 18.24 21.54
N HIS A 3 15.83 17.29 22.44
CA HIS A 3 15.32 15.93 22.24
C HIS A 3 13.80 15.89 22.10
N GLU A 4 13.06 16.65 22.92
CA GLU A 4 11.60 16.74 22.84
C GLU A 4 11.13 17.49 21.59
N ARG A 5 11.88 18.51 21.13
CA ARG A 5 11.61 19.21 19.88
C ARG A 5 11.81 18.29 18.65
N GLY A 6 12.82 17.44 18.67
CA GLY A 6 13.06 16.43 17.63
C GLY A 6 11.94 15.39 17.59
N ASP A 7 11.46 14.97 18.75
CA ASP A 7 10.38 13.98 18.90
C ASP A 7 9.04 14.50 18.36
N ARG A 8 8.64 15.69 18.73
CA ARG A 8 7.40 16.32 18.22
C ARG A 8 7.46 16.55 16.71
N ARG A 9 8.62 16.90 16.18
CA ARG A 9 8.79 17.22 14.76
C ARG A 9 8.63 16.00 13.87
N ARG A 10 9.13 14.82 14.24
CA ARG A 10 8.97 13.59 13.45
C ARG A 10 7.49 13.19 13.30
N TRP A 11 6.69 13.34 14.37
CA TRP A 11 5.25 13.09 14.33
C TRP A 11 4.51 14.12 13.48
N LEU A 12 4.93 15.39 13.50
CA LEU A 12 4.41 16.41 12.59
C LEU A 12 4.69 16.06 11.13
N VAL A 13 5.92 15.66 10.81
CA VAL A 13 6.29 15.24 9.45
C VAL A 13 5.48 14.02 9.01
N LEU A 14 5.26 13.05 9.91
CA LEU A 14 4.39 11.90 9.63
C LEU A 14 2.95 12.36 9.34
N ALA A 15 2.36 13.18 10.19
CA ALA A 15 0.99 13.66 10.04
C ALA A 15 0.81 14.46 8.73
N VAL A 16 1.74 15.36 8.41
CA VAL A 16 1.72 16.11 7.15
C VAL A 16 1.94 15.20 5.95
N GLY A 17 2.87 14.24 6.03
CA GLY A 17 3.10 13.26 4.99
C GLY A 17 1.89 12.35 4.77
N MET A 18 1.19 11.97 5.84
CA MET A 18 -0.07 11.21 5.75
C MET A 18 -1.18 12.06 5.12
N SER A 19 -1.33 13.32 5.52
CA SER A 19 -2.32 14.24 4.92
C SER A 19 -2.09 14.41 3.42
N ALA A 20 -0.83 14.61 3.02
CA ALA A 20 -0.42 14.70 1.63
C ALA A 20 -0.75 13.42 0.84
N MET A 21 -0.41 12.26 1.40
CA MET A 21 -0.71 10.97 0.79
C MET A 21 -2.22 10.70 0.73
N THR A 22 -2.97 11.06 1.78
CA THR A 22 -4.44 10.94 1.84
C THR A 22 -5.09 11.78 0.74
N SER A 23 -4.65 13.03 0.56
CA SER A 23 -5.15 13.92 -0.51
C SER A 23 -4.86 13.33 -1.90
N GLY A 24 -3.63 12.86 -2.14
CA GLY A 24 -3.27 12.20 -3.40
C GLY A 24 -4.11 10.94 -3.65
N CYS A 25 -4.31 10.11 -2.63
CA CYS A 25 -5.13 8.90 -2.72
C CYS A 25 -6.62 9.21 -2.92
N ALA A 26 -7.14 10.31 -2.36
CA ALA A 26 -8.52 10.73 -2.55
C ALA A 26 -8.82 11.03 -4.02
N PHE A 27 -7.90 11.64 -4.75
CA PHE A 27 -8.02 11.79 -6.19
C PHE A 27 -7.75 10.46 -6.91
N GLN A 28 -6.59 9.85 -6.65
CA GLN A 28 -6.10 8.69 -7.39
C GLN A 28 -7.08 7.50 -7.40
N PHE A 29 -7.67 7.21 -6.25
CA PHE A 29 -8.55 6.06 -6.01
C PHE A 29 -9.98 6.45 -5.68
N GLY A 30 -10.29 7.75 -5.64
CA GLY A 30 -11.62 8.26 -5.34
C GLY A 30 -12.47 8.57 -6.57
N LEU A 31 -11.88 8.69 -7.77
CA LEU A 31 -12.65 8.94 -9.00
C LEU A 31 -13.81 7.97 -9.27
N PRO A 32 -13.76 6.69 -8.87
CA PRO A 32 -14.93 5.82 -8.98
C PRO A 32 -16.22 6.38 -8.37
N TYR A 33 -16.11 7.22 -7.32
CA TYR A 33 -17.27 7.87 -6.71
C TYR A 33 -17.88 8.99 -7.57
N LEU A 34 -17.24 9.36 -8.68
CA LEU A 34 -17.78 10.26 -9.71
C LEU A 34 -18.41 9.50 -10.89
N ILE A 35 -18.26 8.18 -10.98
CA ILE A 35 -18.80 7.39 -12.11
C ILE A 35 -20.30 7.63 -12.31
N PRO A 36 -21.17 7.64 -11.27
CA PRO A 36 -22.59 7.94 -11.48
C PRO A 36 -22.80 9.30 -12.16
N ALA A 37 -22.15 10.36 -11.68
CA ALA A 37 -22.26 11.69 -12.27
C ALA A 37 -21.71 11.76 -13.71
N LEU A 38 -20.62 11.04 -14.01
CA LEU A 38 -20.09 10.94 -15.38
C LEU A 38 -21.07 10.21 -16.32
N ARG A 39 -21.82 9.23 -15.81
CA ARG A 39 -22.85 8.53 -16.57
C ARG A 39 -24.07 9.40 -16.81
N ASP A 40 -24.48 10.21 -15.86
CA ASP A 40 -25.54 11.21 -16.02
C ASP A 40 -25.18 12.26 -17.10
N GLU A 41 -23.87 12.49 -17.32
CA GLU A 41 -23.35 13.30 -18.44
C GLU A 41 -23.32 12.53 -19.78
N GLY A 42 -23.79 11.28 -19.85
CA GLY A 42 -23.92 10.48 -21.06
C GLY A 42 -22.77 9.51 -21.33
N LEU A 43 -21.81 9.32 -20.41
CA LEU A 43 -20.74 8.35 -20.60
C LEU A 43 -21.23 6.91 -20.36
N SER A 44 -20.73 5.97 -21.18
CA SER A 44 -20.89 4.55 -20.89
C SER A 44 -20.13 4.16 -19.62
N LEU A 45 -20.52 3.06 -18.99
CA LEU A 45 -19.82 2.56 -17.79
C LEU A 45 -18.35 2.24 -18.07
N SER A 46 -18.04 1.67 -19.23
CA SER A 46 -16.65 1.41 -19.65
C SER A 46 -15.88 2.71 -19.89
N GLY A 47 -16.51 3.73 -20.48
CA GLY A 47 -15.91 5.06 -20.67
C GLY A 47 -15.62 5.76 -19.35
N ALA A 48 -16.56 5.74 -18.40
CA ALA A 48 -16.36 6.27 -17.06
C ALA A 48 -15.29 5.48 -16.28
N GLY A 49 -15.27 4.15 -16.43
CA GLY A 49 -14.21 3.28 -15.88
C GLY A 49 -12.84 3.59 -16.45
N LEU A 50 -12.74 3.89 -17.77
CA LEU A 50 -11.50 4.31 -18.41
C LEU A 50 -10.98 5.64 -17.81
N LEU A 51 -11.88 6.62 -17.64
CA LEU A 51 -11.52 7.88 -16.98
C LEU A 51 -11.04 7.65 -15.54
N ALA A 52 -11.71 6.79 -14.79
CA ALA A 52 -11.31 6.44 -13.42
C ALA A 52 -9.95 5.71 -13.35
N ALA A 53 -9.54 5.04 -14.42
CA ALA A 53 -8.23 4.37 -14.51
C ALA A 53 -7.08 5.32 -14.91
N CYS A 54 -7.37 6.45 -15.56
CA CYS A 54 -6.35 7.40 -16.05
C CYS A 54 -5.35 7.84 -14.98
N PRO A 55 -5.74 8.18 -13.73
CA PRO A 55 -4.77 8.58 -12.71
C PRO A 55 -3.78 7.47 -12.37
N THR A 56 -4.25 6.23 -12.28
CA THR A 56 -3.38 5.08 -11.98
C THR A 56 -2.43 4.79 -13.14
N ALA A 57 -2.88 4.93 -14.39
CA ALA A 57 -2.02 4.85 -15.56
C ALA A 57 -0.93 5.93 -15.53
N GLY A 58 -1.29 7.18 -15.26
CA GLY A 58 -0.35 8.29 -15.11
C GLY A 58 0.69 8.03 -14.01
N LEU A 59 0.26 7.52 -12.85
CA LEU A 59 1.15 7.14 -11.75
C LEU A 59 2.19 6.12 -12.20
N VAL A 60 1.77 5.03 -12.85
CA VAL A 60 2.67 3.96 -13.30
C VAL A 60 3.73 4.50 -14.25
N LEU A 61 3.36 5.39 -15.17
CA LEU A 61 4.26 5.97 -16.15
C LEU A 61 5.38 6.83 -15.54
N THR A 62 5.13 7.47 -14.38
CA THR A 62 6.05 8.48 -13.83
C THR A 62 6.64 8.12 -12.47
N LEU A 63 6.23 7.01 -11.85
CA LEU A 63 6.66 6.62 -10.51
C LEU A 63 8.18 6.54 -10.36
N THR A 64 8.87 5.94 -11.34
CA THR A 64 10.33 5.83 -11.35
C THR A 64 11.01 7.17 -11.55
N ALA A 65 10.45 8.04 -12.42
CA ALA A 65 10.97 9.39 -12.65
C ALA A 65 10.88 10.25 -11.38
N TRP A 66 9.74 10.19 -10.65
CA TRP A 66 9.61 10.85 -9.37
C TRP A 66 10.54 10.28 -8.30
N GLY A 67 10.81 8.96 -8.33
CA GLY A 67 11.82 8.35 -7.47
C GLY A 67 13.22 8.96 -7.71
N ALA A 68 13.66 9.04 -8.96
CA ALA A 68 14.92 9.67 -9.33
C ALA A 68 14.97 11.17 -9.02
N ALA A 69 13.84 11.87 -9.22
CA ALA A 69 13.70 13.27 -8.85
C ALA A 69 13.89 13.48 -7.34
N ALA A 70 13.33 12.61 -6.51
CA ALA A 70 13.47 12.69 -5.05
C ALA A 70 14.90 12.37 -4.60
N ASP A 71 15.63 11.52 -5.31
CA ASP A 71 17.06 11.30 -5.05
C ASP A 71 17.89 12.58 -5.28
N ARG A 72 17.52 13.38 -6.27
CA ARG A 72 18.25 14.59 -6.66
C ARG A 72 17.84 15.84 -5.87
N TRP A 73 16.54 16.06 -5.71
CA TRP A 73 15.98 17.32 -5.20
C TRP A 73 15.41 17.22 -3.77
N GLY A 74 15.37 16.03 -3.18
CA GLY A 74 14.80 15.78 -1.85
C GLY A 74 13.32 15.45 -1.89
N GLU A 75 12.86 14.83 -0.80
CA GLU A 75 11.50 14.32 -0.67
C GLU A 75 10.47 15.43 -0.53
N ARG A 76 10.82 16.50 0.21
CA ARG A 76 9.95 17.64 0.46
C ARG A 76 9.49 18.31 -0.83
N TRP A 77 10.46 18.71 -1.67
CA TRP A 77 10.17 19.48 -2.88
C TRP A 77 9.47 18.61 -3.95
N VAL A 78 9.86 17.36 -4.05
CA VAL A 78 9.22 16.41 -4.98
C VAL A 78 7.77 16.15 -4.56
N LEU A 79 7.52 15.92 -3.27
CA LEU A 79 6.17 15.72 -2.75
C LEU A 79 5.29 16.97 -2.95
N ALA A 80 5.80 18.15 -2.61
CA ALA A 80 5.07 19.40 -2.75
C ALA A 80 4.80 19.78 -4.21
N SER A 81 5.81 19.70 -5.09
CA SER A 81 5.66 20.05 -6.50
C SER A 81 4.70 19.10 -7.23
N GLY A 82 4.80 17.79 -6.99
CA GLY A 82 3.92 16.83 -7.64
C GLY A 82 2.47 16.96 -7.19
N LEU A 83 2.21 17.10 -5.88
CA LEU A 83 0.84 17.33 -5.39
C LEU A 83 0.28 18.68 -5.88
N GLY A 84 1.09 19.75 -5.85
CA GLY A 84 0.70 21.06 -6.33
C GLY A 84 0.35 21.03 -7.82
N LEU A 85 1.22 20.45 -8.65
CA LEU A 85 0.97 20.30 -10.09
C LEU A 85 -0.29 19.47 -10.35
N GLY A 86 -0.44 18.32 -9.68
CA GLY A 86 -1.64 17.49 -9.78
C GLY A 86 -2.91 18.24 -9.41
N GLY A 87 -2.87 19.01 -8.31
CA GLY A 87 -3.98 19.85 -7.88
C GLY A 87 -4.33 20.95 -8.88
N LEU A 88 -3.33 21.64 -9.45
CA LEU A 88 -3.56 22.66 -10.49
C LEU A 88 -4.16 22.06 -11.77
N VAL A 89 -3.72 20.88 -12.18
CA VAL A 89 -4.30 20.15 -13.32
C VAL A 89 -5.76 19.79 -13.04
N LEU A 90 -6.11 19.38 -11.81
CA LEU A 90 -7.50 19.09 -11.43
C LEU A 90 -8.36 20.37 -11.44
N LEU A 91 -7.82 21.50 -10.99
CA LEU A 91 -8.51 22.79 -11.08
C LEU A 91 -8.71 23.19 -12.55
N ALA A 92 -7.73 23.01 -13.42
CA ALA A 92 -7.88 23.25 -14.85
C ALA A 92 -8.92 22.30 -15.49
N ALA A 93 -9.00 21.04 -15.03
CA ALA A 93 -9.98 20.05 -15.52
C ALA A 93 -11.44 20.47 -15.29
N THR A 94 -11.71 21.39 -14.36
CA THR A 94 -13.07 21.94 -14.13
C THR A 94 -13.63 22.66 -15.35
N ALA A 95 -12.76 23.31 -16.14
CA ALA A 95 -13.13 24.02 -17.36
C ALA A 95 -13.08 23.15 -18.63
N VAL A 96 -12.53 21.93 -18.53
CA VAL A 96 -12.36 21.04 -19.69
C VAL A 96 -13.69 20.40 -20.07
N ARG A 97 -14.04 20.51 -21.34
CA ARG A 97 -15.19 19.87 -21.97
C ARG A 97 -14.74 18.69 -22.83
N GLY A 98 -15.49 17.61 -22.77
CA GLY A 98 -15.19 16.40 -23.55
C GLY A 98 -14.30 15.38 -22.84
N THR A 99 -14.55 14.11 -23.13
CA THR A 99 -13.99 12.93 -22.45
C THR A 99 -12.47 12.82 -22.62
N ALA A 100 -11.97 13.08 -23.83
CA ALA A 100 -10.54 12.96 -24.12
C ALA A 100 -9.69 13.99 -23.35
N GLY A 101 -10.15 15.25 -23.30
CA GLY A 101 -9.47 16.30 -22.53
C GLY A 101 -9.48 16.01 -21.02
N LEU A 102 -10.62 15.51 -20.51
CA LEU A 102 -10.75 15.12 -19.12
C LEU A 102 -9.82 13.94 -18.78
N GLY A 103 -9.77 12.92 -19.66
CA GLY A 103 -8.85 11.78 -19.51
C GLY A 103 -7.40 12.20 -19.49
N ALA A 104 -7.00 13.14 -20.37
CA ALA A 104 -5.64 13.70 -20.38
C ALA A 104 -5.33 14.44 -19.05
N CYS A 105 -6.26 15.25 -18.54
CA CYS A 105 -6.09 15.91 -17.24
C CYS A 105 -5.96 14.89 -16.10
N PHE A 106 -6.78 13.85 -16.06
CA PHE A 106 -6.70 12.82 -15.02
C PHE A 106 -5.40 12.02 -15.09
N LEU A 107 -4.94 11.69 -16.30
CA LEU A 107 -3.65 11.04 -16.50
C LEU A 107 -2.49 11.93 -16.02
N LEU A 108 -2.49 13.21 -16.39
CA LEU A 108 -1.45 14.16 -15.97
C LEU A 108 -1.47 14.42 -14.47
N ALA A 109 -2.67 14.56 -13.86
CA ALA A 109 -2.80 14.72 -12.42
C ALA A 109 -2.33 13.46 -11.67
N GLY A 110 -2.62 12.27 -12.18
CA GLY A 110 -2.12 11.01 -11.64
C GLY A 110 -0.61 10.86 -11.80
N ALA A 111 -0.07 11.26 -12.95
CA ALA A 111 1.37 11.31 -13.19
C ALA A 111 2.10 12.22 -12.19
N ALA A 112 1.54 13.39 -11.91
CA ALA A 112 2.06 14.31 -10.91
C ALA A 112 1.90 13.75 -9.49
N GLY A 113 0.75 13.14 -9.17
CA GLY A 113 0.44 12.52 -7.86
C GLY A 113 1.33 11.33 -7.50
N ALA A 114 1.99 10.69 -8.48
CA ALA A 114 2.97 9.62 -8.24
C ALA A 114 4.12 10.05 -7.32
N SER A 115 4.42 11.35 -7.25
CA SER A 115 5.38 11.96 -6.34
C SER A 115 5.11 11.59 -4.87
N ALA A 116 3.84 11.52 -4.47
CA ALA A 116 3.45 11.16 -3.10
C ALA A 116 3.82 9.70 -2.77
N HIS A 117 3.67 8.79 -3.71
CA HIS A 117 4.06 7.38 -3.55
C HIS A 117 5.57 7.21 -3.53
N ALA A 118 6.30 7.92 -4.39
CA ALA A 118 7.75 7.84 -4.50
C ALA A 118 8.49 8.41 -3.29
N SER A 119 7.99 9.52 -2.70
CA SER A 119 8.72 10.31 -1.70
C SER A 119 8.30 10.05 -0.25
N SER A 120 6.98 9.86 0.02
CA SER A 120 6.47 9.81 1.40
C SER A 120 7.04 8.66 2.24
N GLY A 121 7.36 7.52 1.65
CA GLY A 121 7.96 6.38 2.37
C GLY A 121 9.36 6.69 2.88
N ARG A 122 10.21 7.24 2.03
CA ARG A 122 11.59 7.60 2.37
C ARG A 122 11.65 8.76 3.37
N LEU A 123 10.78 9.75 3.19
CA LEU A 123 10.63 10.84 4.13
C LEU A 123 10.41 10.31 5.56
N ILE A 124 9.49 9.37 5.74
CA ILE A 124 9.16 8.79 7.04
C ILE A 124 10.34 7.94 7.57
N LEU A 125 10.93 7.09 6.73
CA LEU A 125 12.07 6.25 7.14
C LEU A 125 13.28 7.08 7.59
N GLY A 126 13.48 8.27 7.04
CA GLY A 126 14.57 9.17 7.42
C GLY A 126 14.34 9.88 8.76
N TRP A 127 13.10 10.09 9.20
CA TRP A 127 12.77 10.73 10.45
C TRP A 127 12.63 9.79 11.64
N PHE A 128 12.34 8.49 11.40
CA PHE A 128 12.05 7.53 12.46
C PHE A 128 13.21 6.57 12.71
N PRO A 129 13.59 6.33 13.99
CA PRO A 129 14.58 5.34 14.35
C PRO A 129 14.09 3.93 13.97
N ALA A 130 15.03 2.98 13.76
CA ALA A 130 14.72 1.62 13.28
C ALA A 130 13.61 0.92 14.07
N ARG A 131 13.58 1.10 15.40
CA ARG A 131 12.59 0.49 16.31
C ARG A 131 11.14 0.98 16.10
N GLU A 132 10.95 2.15 15.47
CA GLU A 132 9.63 2.80 15.30
C GLU A 132 9.21 2.88 13.84
N ARG A 133 10.07 2.51 12.90
CA ARG A 133 9.80 2.55 11.46
C ARG A 133 8.60 1.70 11.06
N GLY A 134 8.43 0.54 11.69
CA GLY A 134 7.29 -0.36 11.44
C GLY A 134 5.96 0.33 11.74
N LEU A 135 5.85 0.97 12.90
CA LEU A 135 4.65 1.71 13.29
C LEU A 135 4.40 2.90 12.35
N ALA A 136 5.44 3.70 12.09
CA ALA A 136 5.32 4.89 11.23
C ALA A 136 4.90 4.53 9.80
N MET A 137 5.47 3.45 9.24
CA MET A 137 5.08 2.94 7.92
C MET A 137 3.68 2.30 7.93
N GLY A 138 3.31 1.61 9.00
CA GLY A 138 1.95 1.09 9.20
C GLY A 138 0.91 2.23 9.18
N LEU A 139 1.15 3.29 9.95
CA LEU A 139 0.31 4.48 9.96
C LEU A 139 0.23 5.14 8.57
N ARG A 140 1.39 5.32 7.89
CA ARG A 140 1.41 5.84 6.53
C ARG A 140 0.52 5.03 5.57
N GLN A 141 0.53 3.71 5.69
CA GLN A 141 -0.27 2.84 4.80
C GLN A 141 -1.78 2.99 5.00
N THR A 142 -2.24 3.58 6.12
CA THR A 142 -3.65 3.92 6.30
C THR A 142 -4.09 5.12 5.48
N SER A 143 -3.15 5.91 4.94
CA SER A 143 -3.48 7.08 4.09
C SER A 143 -4.27 6.71 2.84
N LEU A 144 -4.05 5.51 2.27
CA LEU A 144 -4.79 5.07 1.09
C LEU A 144 -6.29 4.86 1.41
N PRO A 145 -6.67 3.98 2.37
CA PRO A 145 -8.08 3.82 2.70
C PRO A 145 -8.72 5.10 3.27
N LEU A 146 -7.95 5.95 3.98
CA LEU A 146 -8.45 7.25 4.42
C LEU A 146 -8.73 8.19 3.24
N GLY A 147 -7.88 8.23 2.22
CA GLY A 147 -8.12 9.00 1.01
C GLY A 147 -9.37 8.54 0.26
N VAL A 148 -9.54 7.22 0.11
CA VAL A 148 -10.75 6.65 -0.49
C VAL A 148 -11.99 6.96 0.37
N ALA A 149 -11.89 6.91 1.71
CA ALA A 149 -13.00 7.28 2.60
C ALA A 149 -13.38 8.75 2.48
N VAL A 150 -12.38 9.65 2.40
CA VAL A 150 -12.61 11.09 2.14
C VAL A 150 -13.33 11.29 0.81
N ALA A 151 -12.91 10.61 -0.25
CA ALA A 151 -13.56 10.67 -1.55
C ALA A 151 -15.01 10.13 -1.49
N ALA A 152 -15.23 9.01 -0.82
CA ALA A 152 -16.55 8.38 -0.65
C ALA A 152 -17.53 9.31 0.08
N LEU A 153 -17.06 10.07 1.06
CA LEU A 153 -17.88 11.03 1.80
C LEU A 153 -18.15 12.32 1.02
N LEU A 154 -17.12 12.84 0.34
CA LEU A 154 -17.21 14.19 -0.24
C LEU A 154 -17.70 14.18 -1.68
N LEU A 155 -17.27 13.22 -2.52
CA LEU A 155 -17.50 13.31 -3.96
C LEU A 155 -18.95 13.11 -4.36
N PRO A 156 -19.73 12.15 -3.80
CA PRO A 156 -21.13 12.00 -4.21
C PRO A 156 -22.00 13.26 -3.96
N PRO A 157 -22.00 13.90 -2.77
CA PRO A 157 -22.76 15.12 -2.57
C PRO A 157 -22.22 16.32 -3.37
N LEU A 158 -20.89 16.43 -3.58
CA LEU A 158 -20.32 17.50 -4.39
C LEU A 158 -20.65 17.33 -5.87
N ALA A 159 -20.69 16.11 -6.37
CA ALA A 159 -21.05 15.80 -7.75
C ALA A 159 -22.51 16.14 -8.07
N ALA A 160 -23.41 16.12 -7.07
CA ALA A 160 -24.78 16.59 -7.24
C ALA A 160 -24.87 18.10 -7.61
N HIS A 161 -23.82 18.88 -7.27
CA HIS A 161 -23.66 20.28 -7.67
C HIS A 161 -22.82 20.43 -8.96
N GLY A 162 -22.54 19.32 -9.63
CA GLY A 162 -21.74 19.24 -10.85
C GLY A 162 -20.33 18.72 -10.64
N ARG A 163 -19.82 18.00 -11.64
CA ARG A 163 -18.46 17.44 -11.67
C ARG A 163 -17.37 18.47 -11.36
N ALA A 164 -17.51 19.68 -11.87
CA ALA A 164 -16.55 20.75 -11.67
C ALA A 164 -16.33 21.06 -10.18
N THR A 165 -17.40 21.06 -9.38
CA THR A 165 -17.34 21.28 -7.92
C THR A 165 -16.51 20.19 -7.23
N ALA A 166 -16.74 18.93 -7.57
CA ALA A 166 -15.99 17.81 -7.02
C ALA A 166 -14.49 17.87 -7.39
N LEU A 167 -14.17 18.19 -8.64
CA LEU A 167 -12.79 18.35 -9.11
C LEU A 167 -12.10 19.55 -8.48
N ALA A 168 -12.82 20.66 -8.29
CA ALA A 168 -12.29 21.85 -7.61
C ALA A 168 -11.90 21.56 -6.16
N VAL A 169 -12.73 20.81 -5.43
CA VAL A 169 -12.44 20.41 -4.05
C VAL A 169 -11.22 19.47 -3.99
N LEU A 170 -11.14 18.45 -4.85
CA LEU A 170 -9.98 17.57 -4.93
C LEU A 170 -8.70 18.34 -5.28
N GLY A 171 -8.78 19.24 -6.26
CA GLY A 171 -7.68 20.10 -6.66
C GLY A 171 -7.23 21.01 -5.51
N GLY A 172 -8.18 21.66 -4.83
CA GLY A 172 -7.92 22.51 -3.67
C GLY A 172 -7.28 21.75 -2.51
N LEU A 173 -7.76 20.55 -2.18
CA LEU A 173 -7.14 19.68 -1.16
C LEU A 173 -5.69 19.31 -1.53
N SER A 174 -5.43 19.02 -2.80
CA SER A 174 -4.08 18.65 -3.27
C SER A 174 -3.13 19.84 -3.23
N VAL A 175 -3.57 21.04 -3.65
CA VAL A 175 -2.79 22.28 -3.54
C VAL A 175 -2.55 22.65 -2.07
N GLY A 176 -3.59 22.59 -1.23
CA GLY A 176 -3.46 22.83 0.22
C GLY A 176 -2.47 21.88 0.89
N ALA A 177 -2.52 20.60 0.55
CA ALA A 177 -1.56 19.59 1.04
C ALA A 177 -0.14 19.89 0.54
N ALA A 178 0.03 20.31 -0.72
CA ALA A 178 1.32 20.72 -1.28
C ALA A 178 1.94 21.91 -0.52
N LEU A 179 1.14 22.93 -0.23
CA LEU A 179 1.57 24.10 0.55
C LEU A 179 1.94 23.69 1.98
N LEU A 180 1.13 22.84 2.62
CA LEU A 180 1.42 22.34 3.95
C LEU A 180 2.75 21.56 3.99
N VAL A 181 3.01 20.71 3.01
CA VAL A 181 4.28 20.01 2.85
C VAL A 181 5.44 20.99 2.65
N ALA A 182 5.26 21.97 1.77
CA ALA A 182 6.30 22.96 1.47
C ALA A 182 6.69 23.80 2.70
N VAL A 183 5.76 24.06 3.62
CA VAL A 183 6.01 24.87 4.83
C VAL A 183 6.48 24.01 6.00
N ALA A 184 5.80 22.90 6.28
CA ALA A 184 5.98 22.16 7.53
C ALA A 184 7.00 21.02 7.43
N VAL A 185 7.23 20.41 6.24
CA VAL A 185 8.16 19.31 6.08
C VAL A 185 9.59 19.82 5.87
N ARG A 186 10.54 19.12 6.45
CA ARG A 186 11.98 19.26 6.14
C ARG A 186 12.52 17.89 5.75
N ASP A 187 13.43 17.87 4.80
CA ASP A 187 14.09 16.63 4.41
C ASP A 187 14.94 16.09 5.58
N PRO A 188 14.97 14.78 5.80
CA PRO A 188 15.84 14.16 6.77
C PRO A 188 17.31 14.35 6.37
N ALA A 189 18.22 14.37 7.35
CA ALA A 189 19.64 14.33 7.06
C ALA A 189 19.93 13.04 6.26
N ARG A 190 20.50 13.19 5.06
CA ARG A 190 20.90 12.05 4.24
C ARG A 190 22.03 11.32 4.94
N PRO A 191 21.92 10.02 5.26
CA PRO A 191 23.09 9.25 5.66
C PRO A 191 24.06 9.31 4.46
N GLY A 192 25.27 9.77 4.71
CA GLY A 192 26.32 9.71 3.70
C GLY A 192 26.39 8.30 3.14
N GLY A 193 26.58 8.17 1.83
CA GLY A 193 26.51 6.90 1.10
C GLY A 193 27.49 5.86 1.65
N GLY A 194 27.07 5.15 2.69
CA GLY A 194 27.76 4.05 3.32
C GLY A 194 27.18 2.75 2.83
N GLU A 195 27.94 2.06 2.04
CA GLU A 195 28.01 0.61 1.80
C GLU A 195 26.84 -0.25 2.32
N ALA A 196 25.74 -0.30 1.58
CA ALA A 196 24.82 -1.43 1.61
C ALA A 196 25.19 -2.43 0.49
N GLY A 197 26.49 -2.73 0.35
CA GLY A 197 27.08 -3.56 -0.71
C GLY A 197 27.60 -4.90 -0.20
N GLY A 198 26.82 -5.63 0.61
CA GLY A 198 27.06 -7.07 0.75
C GLY A 198 26.53 -7.77 -0.50
N GLN A 199 27.27 -8.68 -1.11
CA GLN A 199 26.85 -9.54 -2.23
C GLN A 199 25.71 -10.49 -1.78
N ALA A 200 24.52 -9.93 -1.53
CA ALA A 200 23.35 -10.75 -1.33
C ALA A 200 22.95 -11.34 -2.70
N GLY A 201 22.87 -12.65 -2.79
CA GLY A 201 22.47 -13.35 -4.01
C GLY A 201 21.14 -12.79 -4.53
N ASN A 202 20.96 -12.77 -5.84
CA ASN A 202 19.74 -12.27 -6.47
C ASN A 202 18.53 -13.13 -6.05
N PRO A 203 17.53 -12.59 -5.30
CA PRO A 203 16.38 -13.34 -4.79
C PRO A 203 15.43 -13.79 -5.92
N TYR A 204 15.52 -13.18 -7.10
CA TYR A 204 14.73 -13.53 -8.28
C TYR A 204 15.18 -14.83 -8.98
N ARG A 205 16.28 -15.44 -8.52
CA ARG A 205 16.71 -16.78 -9.00
C ARG A 205 15.79 -17.91 -8.55
N THR A 206 14.96 -17.66 -7.53
CA THR A 206 13.98 -18.61 -7.03
C THR A 206 12.56 -18.23 -7.45
N PRO A 207 11.64 -19.18 -7.65
CA PRO A 207 10.29 -18.87 -8.08
C PRO A 207 9.43 -18.24 -6.97
N VAL A 208 9.89 -18.21 -5.71
CA VAL A 208 9.09 -17.76 -4.57
C VAL A 208 8.71 -16.31 -4.69
N LEU A 209 9.67 -15.43 -5.03
CA LEU A 209 9.41 -13.99 -5.16
C LEU A 209 8.46 -13.69 -6.33
N TRP A 210 8.61 -14.40 -7.46
CA TRP A 210 7.69 -14.32 -8.58
C TRP A 210 6.28 -14.79 -8.23
N ARG A 211 6.16 -15.86 -7.45
CA ARG A 211 4.86 -16.35 -6.94
C ARG A 211 4.21 -15.36 -5.99
N LEU A 212 4.98 -14.71 -5.11
CA LEU A 212 4.47 -13.65 -4.23
C LEU A 212 3.96 -12.45 -5.04
N HIS A 213 4.72 -11.99 -6.04
CA HIS A 213 4.28 -10.91 -6.93
C HIS A 213 3.02 -11.31 -7.70
N GLY A 214 3.00 -12.51 -8.28
CA GLY A 214 1.86 -13.02 -9.04
C GLY A 214 0.60 -13.15 -8.20
N ALA A 215 0.70 -13.76 -7.02
CA ALA A 215 -0.44 -13.92 -6.12
C ALA A 215 -1.00 -12.56 -5.66
N ALA A 216 -0.13 -11.62 -5.27
CA ALA A 216 -0.56 -10.29 -4.87
C ALA A 216 -1.20 -9.52 -6.03
N THR A 217 -0.67 -9.65 -7.24
CA THR A 217 -1.22 -9.02 -8.45
C THR A 217 -2.62 -9.56 -8.78
N LEU A 218 -2.82 -10.88 -8.65
CA LEU A 218 -4.14 -11.49 -8.81
C LEU A 218 -5.14 -10.96 -7.78
N LEU A 219 -4.71 -10.73 -6.53
CA LEU A 219 -5.56 -10.18 -5.47
C LEU A 219 -5.91 -8.69 -5.65
N VAL A 220 -5.17 -7.97 -6.49
CA VAL A 220 -5.52 -6.59 -6.86
C VAL A 220 -6.82 -6.54 -7.67
N VAL A 221 -7.09 -7.55 -8.53
CA VAL A 221 -8.28 -7.56 -9.39
C VAL A 221 -9.57 -7.49 -8.57
N PRO A 222 -9.86 -8.41 -7.62
CA PRO A 222 -11.07 -8.32 -6.80
C PRO A 222 -11.12 -7.04 -5.95
N GLN A 223 -9.98 -6.60 -5.41
CA GLN A 223 -9.91 -5.38 -4.63
C GLN A 223 -10.38 -4.16 -5.43
N PHE A 224 -9.81 -3.94 -6.62
CA PHE A 224 -10.17 -2.80 -7.45
C PHE A 224 -11.54 -2.95 -8.08
N THR A 225 -11.98 -4.16 -8.42
CA THR A 225 -13.37 -4.40 -8.87
C THR A 225 -14.37 -3.91 -7.82
N VAL A 226 -14.21 -4.34 -6.57
CA VAL A 226 -15.11 -3.92 -5.48
C VAL A 226 -14.97 -2.41 -5.23
N SER A 227 -13.75 -1.89 -5.14
CA SER A 227 -13.54 -0.46 -4.85
C SER A 227 -14.11 0.47 -5.92
N VAL A 228 -14.01 0.09 -7.20
CA VAL A 228 -14.45 0.92 -8.34
C VAL A 228 -15.97 0.83 -8.52
N PHE A 229 -16.54 -0.38 -8.43
CA PHE A 229 -17.93 -0.59 -8.82
C PHE A 229 -18.90 -0.70 -7.64
N ALA A 230 -18.43 -0.62 -6.38
CA ALA A 230 -19.32 -0.71 -5.22
C ALA A 230 -20.40 0.38 -5.22
N LEU A 231 -20.02 1.64 -5.45
CA LEU A 231 -20.99 2.74 -5.49
C LEU A 231 -21.97 2.55 -6.65
N VAL A 232 -21.45 2.25 -7.84
CA VAL A 232 -22.26 2.09 -9.07
C VAL A 232 -23.24 0.93 -8.91
N PHE A 233 -22.81 -0.19 -8.33
CA PHE A 233 -23.69 -1.33 -8.01
C PHE A 233 -24.82 -0.93 -7.06
N LEU A 234 -24.53 -0.17 -6.00
CA LEU A 234 -25.56 0.30 -5.07
C LEU A 234 -26.55 1.27 -5.72
N VAL A 235 -26.07 2.11 -6.64
CA VAL A 235 -26.93 3.07 -7.35
C VAL A 235 -27.74 2.38 -8.43
N ASP A 236 -27.11 1.66 -9.35
CA ASP A 236 -27.75 1.09 -10.53
C ASP A 236 -28.64 -0.12 -10.21
N GLU A 237 -28.13 -1.05 -9.37
CA GLU A 237 -28.82 -2.32 -9.10
C GLU A 237 -29.71 -2.26 -7.85
N ARG A 238 -29.42 -1.33 -6.92
CA ARG A 238 -30.12 -1.25 -5.63
C ARG A 238 -30.95 0.01 -5.48
N GLY A 239 -30.87 0.95 -6.41
CA GLY A 239 -31.62 2.20 -6.38
C GLY A 239 -31.22 3.16 -5.25
N TRP A 240 -30.02 2.99 -4.68
CA TRP A 240 -29.56 3.88 -3.60
C TRP A 240 -29.13 5.22 -4.17
N SER A 241 -29.33 6.29 -3.39
CA SER A 241 -28.74 7.57 -3.76
C SER A 241 -27.21 7.51 -3.54
N PRO A 242 -26.40 8.14 -4.41
CA PRO A 242 -24.94 8.21 -4.21
C PRO A 242 -24.55 8.81 -2.85
N SER A 243 -25.34 9.80 -2.37
CA SER A 243 -25.14 10.43 -1.07
C SER A 243 -25.43 9.53 0.14
N THR A 244 -26.28 8.51 -0.02
CA THR A 244 -26.54 7.50 1.01
C THR A 244 -25.48 6.39 0.97
N ALA A 245 -25.08 5.96 -0.21
CA ALA A 245 -24.10 4.89 -0.40
C ALA A 245 -22.68 5.32 -0.02
N GLY A 246 -22.30 6.59 -0.27
CA GLY A 246 -20.98 7.13 0.01
C GLY A 246 -20.51 6.95 1.46
N PRO A 247 -21.28 7.40 2.48
CA PRO A 247 -20.94 7.21 3.89
C PRO A 247 -20.78 5.74 4.29
N LEU A 248 -21.62 4.85 3.78
CA LEU A 248 -21.49 3.41 4.03
C LEU A 248 -20.18 2.87 3.48
N LEU A 249 -19.82 3.24 2.24
CA LEU A 249 -18.56 2.83 1.63
C LEU A 249 -17.34 3.45 2.31
N ALA A 250 -17.46 4.67 2.86
CA ALA A 250 -16.42 5.25 3.70
C ALA A 250 -16.19 4.44 4.98
N CYS A 251 -17.27 3.99 5.65
CA CYS A 251 -17.15 3.09 6.80
C CYS A 251 -16.45 1.78 6.43
N VAL A 252 -16.75 1.23 5.26
CA VAL A 252 -16.06 0.02 4.74
C VAL A 252 -14.57 0.25 4.54
N GLN A 253 -14.16 1.42 4.05
CA GLN A 253 -12.73 1.74 3.91
C GLN A 253 -12.02 1.85 5.26
N VAL A 254 -12.67 2.45 6.26
CA VAL A 254 -12.14 2.51 7.64
C VAL A 254 -12.04 1.11 8.25
N ALA A 255 -13.08 0.29 8.09
CA ALA A 255 -13.06 -1.11 8.52
C ALA A 255 -11.96 -1.92 7.81
N GLY A 256 -11.75 -1.68 6.50
CA GLY A 256 -10.68 -2.26 5.71
C GLY A 256 -9.28 -1.86 6.21
N ALA A 257 -9.10 -0.61 6.66
CA ALA A 257 -7.86 -0.18 7.30
C ALA A 257 -7.62 -0.96 8.61
N GLY A 258 -8.64 -1.10 9.45
CA GLY A 258 -8.59 -1.94 10.68
C GLY A 258 -8.28 -3.40 10.36
N ALA A 259 -8.91 -3.96 9.34
CA ALA A 259 -8.69 -5.34 8.91
C ALA A 259 -7.24 -5.59 8.40
N ARG A 260 -6.62 -4.61 7.74
CA ARG A 260 -5.19 -4.67 7.38
C ARG A 260 -4.29 -4.79 8.60
N LEU A 261 -4.56 -3.99 9.65
CA LEU A 261 -3.80 -4.04 10.89
C LEU A 261 -4.03 -5.38 11.62
N ALA A 262 -5.28 -5.84 11.68
CA ALA A 262 -5.63 -7.13 12.27
C ALA A 262 -4.97 -8.30 11.51
N ALA A 263 -4.97 -8.28 10.17
CA ALA A 263 -4.29 -9.28 9.35
C ALA A 263 -2.78 -9.28 9.58
N GLY A 264 -2.16 -8.09 9.69
CA GLY A 264 -0.76 -7.94 10.07
C GLY A 264 -0.47 -8.60 11.43
N ARG A 265 -1.23 -8.24 12.46
CA ARG A 265 -1.10 -8.83 13.79
C ARG A 265 -1.31 -10.35 13.78
N TRP A 266 -2.35 -10.82 13.05
CA TRP A 266 -2.57 -12.25 12.88
C TRP A 266 -1.36 -12.96 12.27
N SER A 267 -0.76 -12.37 11.24
CA SER A 267 0.42 -12.95 10.60
C SER A 267 1.66 -12.98 11.52
N ASP A 268 1.80 -11.97 12.40
CA ASP A 268 2.88 -11.94 13.40
C ASP A 268 2.71 -13.08 14.42
N VAL A 269 1.49 -13.27 14.94
CA VAL A 269 1.16 -14.36 15.87
C VAL A 269 1.28 -15.73 15.22
N ALA A 270 0.89 -15.85 13.96
CA ALA A 270 0.99 -17.09 13.18
C ALA A 270 2.43 -17.43 12.75
N GLY A 271 3.39 -16.51 12.90
CA GLY A 271 4.77 -16.67 12.45
C GLY A 271 4.91 -16.90 10.95
N SER A 272 3.91 -16.50 10.16
CA SER A 272 3.88 -16.69 8.71
C SER A 272 3.09 -15.59 8.02
N ARG A 273 3.59 -15.08 6.89
CA ARG A 273 2.90 -14.10 6.04
C ARG A 273 2.01 -14.79 5.00
N VAL A 274 2.47 -15.88 4.45
CA VAL A 274 1.81 -16.59 3.34
C VAL A 274 0.59 -17.40 3.81
N GLY A 275 0.59 -17.96 5.01
CA GLY A 275 -0.53 -18.70 5.58
C GLY A 275 -1.81 -17.86 5.68
N PRO A 276 -1.79 -16.74 6.42
CA PRO A 276 -2.90 -15.78 6.47
C PRO A 276 -3.27 -15.20 5.10
N MET A 277 -2.31 -14.86 4.25
CA MET A 277 -2.58 -14.37 2.89
C MET A 277 -3.40 -15.36 2.07
N ARG A 278 -3.06 -16.66 2.12
CA ARG A 278 -3.80 -17.73 1.43
C ARG A 278 -5.21 -17.90 1.99
N ARG A 279 -5.39 -17.87 3.31
CA ARG A 279 -6.73 -17.97 3.93
C ARG A 279 -7.60 -16.79 3.56
N LEU A 280 -7.05 -15.56 3.56
CA LEU A 280 -7.78 -14.38 3.11
C LEU A 280 -8.15 -14.44 1.63
N ALA A 281 -7.31 -15.03 0.77
CA ALA A 281 -7.64 -15.27 -0.64
C ALA A 281 -8.83 -16.23 -0.79
N TRP A 282 -8.87 -17.34 -0.04
CA TRP A 282 -10.05 -18.24 -0.01
C TRP A 282 -11.30 -17.54 0.52
N THR A 283 -11.17 -16.74 1.60
CA THR A 283 -12.30 -15.97 2.14
C THR A 283 -12.80 -14.95 1.12
N ALA A 284 -11.90 -14.24 0.42
CA ALA A 284 -12.27 -13.31 -0.63
C ALA A 284 -13.05 -14.01 -1.77
N SER A 285 -12.62 -15.22 -2.17
CA SER A 285 -13.33 -16.01 -3.18
C SER A 285 -14.74 -16.37 -2.72
N GLY A 286 -14.90 -16.85 -1.49
CA GLY A 286 -16.22 -17.21 -0.94
C GLY A 286 -17.15 -16.01 -0.84
N VAL A 287 -16.65 -14.87 -0.34
CA VAL A 287 -17.44 -13.63 -0.24
C VAL A 287 -17.85 -13.11 -1.62
N LEU A 288 -16.94 -13.14 -2.61
CA LEU A 288 -17.24 -12.74 -3.97
C LEU A 288 -18.24 -13.68 -4.66
N ALA A 289 -18.17 -15.00 -4.37
CA ALA A 289 -19.15 -15.96 -4.88
C ALA A 289 -20.57 -15.66 -4.32
N VAL A 290 -20.67 -15.32 -3.02
CA VAL A 290 -21.92 -14.88 -2.41
C VAL A 290 -22.40 -13.55 -3.02
N LEU A 291 -21.48 -12.62 -3.28
CA LEU A 291 -21.79 -11.37 -3.96
C LEU A 291 -22.36 -11.61 -5.38
N ALA A 292 -21.71 -12.48 -6.14
CA ALA A 292 -22.17 -12.85 -7.49
C ALA A 292 -23.56 -13.50 -7.45
N ALA A 293 -23.78 -14.48 -6.57
CA ALA A 293 -25.06 -15.13 -6.41
C ALA A 293 -26.18 -14.15 -5.98
N GLY A 294 -25.84 -13.25 -5.04
CA GLY A 294 -26.75 -12.19 -4.61
C GLY A 294 -27.04 -11.15 -5.69
N ALA A 295 -26.08 -10.87 -6.59
CA ALA A 295 -26.28 -9.99 -7.73
C ALA A 295 -27.20 -10.64 -8.78
N PHE A 296 -27.03 -11.94 -9.08
CA PHE A 296 -27.92 -12.68 -9.97
C PHE A 296 -29.38 -12.76 -9.46
N SER A 297 -29.54 -12.99 -8.15
CA SER A 297 -30.86 -13.15 -7.54
C SER A 297 -31.56 -11.83 -7.15
N GLY A 298 -30.91 -10.69 -7.32
CA GLY A 298 -31.41 -9.42 -6.82
C GLY A 298 -31.49 -9.30 -5.28
N SER A 299 -30.97 -10.27 -4.54
CA SER A 299 -31.08 -10.39 -3.08
C SER A 299 -30.33 -9.28 -2.32
N ALA A 300 -30.86 -8.85 -1.18
CA ALA A 300 -30.20 -7.92 -0.25
C ALA A 300 -28.87 -8.48 0.30
N VAL A 301 -28.69 -9.81 0.26
CA VAL A 301 -27.41 -10.46 0.65
C VAL A 301 -26.22 -9.93 -0.16
N ALA A 302 -26.45 -9.51 -1.43
CA ALA A 302 -25.38 -8.90 -2.22
C ALA A 302 -24.80 -7.64 -1.58
N VAL A 303 -25.63 -6.81 -0.92
CA VAL A 303 -25.14 -5.59 -0.25
C VAL A 303 -24.20 -5.97 0.91
N ALA A 304 -24.62 -6.91 1.75
CA ALA A 304 -23.79 -7.39 2.86
C ALA A 304 -22.48 -8.04 2.36
N ALA A 305 -22.58 -8.86 1.30
CA ALA A 305 -21.42 -9.48 0.67
C ALA A 305 -20.47 -8.43 0.04
N LEU A 306 -21.00 -7.37 -0.56
CA LEU A 306 -20.22 -6.26 -1.11
C LEU A 306 -19.41 -5.54 0.01
N MET A 307 -20.07 -5.27 1.15
CA MET A 307 -19.39 -4.66 2.31
C MET A 307 -18.29 -5.56 2.84
N ALA A 308 -18.57 -6.85 3.01
CA ALA A 308 -17.58 -7.84 3.43
C ALA A 308 -16.41 -7.96 2.42
N ALA A 309 -16.72 -7.97 1.11
CA ALA A 309 -15.72 -7.99 0.04
C ALA A 309 -14.81 -6.75 0.11
N GLY A 310 -15.37 -5.56 0.37
CA GLY A 310 -14.61 -4.31 0.54
C GLY A 310 -13.58 -4.37 1.67
N VAL A 311 -13.90 -5.08 2.76
CA VAL A 311 -12.99 -5.28 3.90
C VAL A 311 -11.97 -6.39 3.63
N VAL A 312 -12.42 -7.53 3.13
CA VAL A 312 -11.56 -8.73 2.98
C VAL A 312 -10.54 -8.56 1.86
N THR A 313 -10.94 -8.00 0.72
CA THR A 313 -10.05 -7.89 -0.45
C THR A 313 -8.86 -6.95 -0.22
N VAL A 314 -9.01 -5.95 0.64
CA VAL A 314 -7.90 -5.02 0.98
C VAL A 314 -6.97 -5.56 2.07
N SER A 315 -7.38 -6.57 2.83
CA SER A 315 -6.65 -7.05 4.01
C SER A 315 -5.34 -7.75 3.68
N THR A 316 -5.17 -8.26 2.47
CA THR A 316 -3.96 -8.97 2.02
C THR A 316 -2.79 -8.07 1.68
N ASN A 317 -3.00 -6.78 1.44
CA ASN A 317 -1.96 -5.88 0.93
C ASN A 317 -0.77 -5.76 1.88
N GLY A 318 -1.01 -5.53 3.17
CA GLY A 318 0.08 -5.45 4.15
C GLY A 318 0.93 -6.71 4.21
N LEU A 319 0.27 -7.87 4.14
CA LEU A 319 0.93 -9.18 4.17
C LEU A 319 1.83 -9.39 2.96
N SER A 320 1.35 -9.07 1.76
CA SER A 320 2.10 -9.24 0.51
C SER A 320 3.34 -8.35 0.47
N PHE A 321 3.21 -7.07 0.86
CA PHE A 321 4.35 -6.15 0.95
C PHE A 321 5.40 -6.61 1.95
N THR A 322 4.97 -7.07 3.13
CA THR A 322 5.87 -7.58 4.16
C THR A 322 6.56 -8.87 3.70
N ALA A 323 5.81 -9.83 3.13
CA ALA A 323 6.37 -11.07 2.61
C ALA A 323 7.41 -10.83 1.52
N VAL A 324 7.14 -9.92 0.59
CA VAL A 324 8.09 -9.55 -0.48
C VAL A 324 9.36 -8.91 0.10
N ALA A 325 9.22 -7.99 1.06
CA ALA A 325 10.37 -7.32 1.67
C ALA A 325 11.24 -8.29 2.49
N GLU A 326 10.61 -9.14 3.31
CA GLU A 326 11.28 -10.13 4.14
C GLU A 326 12.00 -11.19 3.28
N TYR A 327 11.34 -11.69 2.21
CA TYR A 327 11.93 -12.67 1.31
C TYR A 327 13.07 -12.09 0.47
N ALA A 328 12.92 -10.86 -0.01
CA ALA A 328 13.96 -10.18 -0.79
C ALA A 328 15.21 -9.85 0.04
N GLY A 329 15.05 -9.71 1.35
CA GLY A 329 16.11 -9.32 2.27
C GLY A 329 16.53 -7.84 2.16
N PRO A 330 17.32 -7.33 3.11
CA PRO A 330 17.60 -5.89 3.23
C PRO A 330 18.21 -5.25 1.98
N ALA A 331 19.08 -5.98 1.26
CA ALA A 331 19.78 -5.45 0.08
C ALA A 331 18.87 -5.33 -1.16
N TRP A 332 17.77 -6.10 -1.22
CA TRP A 332 16.88 -6.16 -2.37
C TRP A 332 15.46 -5.68 -2.09
N ALA A 333 15.09 -5.45 -0.83
CA ALA A 333 13.72 -5.11 -0.44
C ALA A 333 13.17 -3.90 -1.20
N GLY A 334 13.95 -2.83 -1.36
CA GLY A 334 13.52 -1.63 -2.08
C GLY A 334 13.19 -1.91 -3.55
N ARG A 335 14.06 -2.66 -4.25
CA ARG A 335 13.86 -3.04 -5.66
C ARG A 335 12.66 -3.98 -5.81
N ALA A 336 12.56 -4.97 -4.94
CA ALA A 336 11.46 -5.92 -4.95
C ALA A 336 10.10 -5.25 -4.69
N LEU A 337 10.03 -4.33 -3.72
CA LEU A 337 8.83 -3.55 -3.46
C LEU A 337 8.50 -2.59 -4.61
N GLY A 338 9.50 -2.03 -5.29
CA GLY A 338 9.31 -1.23 -6.49
C GLY A 338 8.63 -2.03 -7.61
N VAL A 339 9.16 -3.22 -7.93
CA VAL A 339 8.56 -4.14 -8.91
C VAL A 339 7.13 -4.52 -8.47
N HIS A 340 6.95 -4.87 -7.20
CA HIS A 340 5.67 -5.26 -6.61
C HIS A 340 4.61 -4.18 -6.81
N THR A 341 4.92 -2.95 -6.45
CA THR A 341 4.02 -1.80 -6.58
C THR A 341 3.70 -1.49 -8.04
N THR A 342 4.72 -1.50 -8.91
CA THR A 342 4.54 -1.18 -10.34
C THR A 342 3.60 -2.18 -11.01
N VAL A 343 3.81 -3.50 -10.81
CA VAL A 343 2.97 -4.53 -11.42
C VAL A 343 1.54 -4.48 -10.89
N GLN A 344 1.36 -4.28 -9.59
CA GLN A 344 0.03 -4.13 -9.00
C GLN A 344 -0.73 -2.93 -9.56
N ASN A 345 -0.09 -1.76 -9.65
CA ASN A 345 -0.74 -0.56 -10.20
C ASN A 345 -1.01 -0.68 -11.70
N ALA A 346 -0.13 -1.34 -12.48
CA ALA A 346 -0.37 -1.59 -13.89
C ALA A 346 -1.62 -2.45 -14.11
N VAL A 347 -1.79 -3.53 -13.31
CA VAL A 347 -3.01 -4.35 -13.37
C VAL A 347 -4.21 -3.58 -12.85
N ALA A 348 -4.08 -2.82 -11.77
CA ALA A 348 -5.16 -1.99 -11.23
C ALA A 348 -5.72 -1.00 -12.26
N ALA A 349 -4.87 -0.39 -13.08
CA ALA A 349 -5.28 0.51 -14.15
C ALA A 349 -6.14 -0.18 -15.22
N CYS A 350 -5.94 -1.48 -15.43
CA CYS A 350 -6.72 -2.26 -16.40
C CYS A 350 -8.07 -2.76 -15.84
N VAL A 351 -8.22 -2.84 -14.52
CA VAL A 351 -9.43 -3.44 -13.90
C VAL A 351 -10.67 -2.63 -14.22
N ALA A 352 -10.64 -1.32 -14.03
CA ALA A 352 -11.83 -0.47 -14.20
C ALA A 352 -12.41 -0.54 -15.64
N PRO A 353 -11.62 -0.37 -16.72
CA PRO A 353 -12.16 -0.47 -18.08
C PRO A 353 -12.59 -1.91 -18.43
N ALA A 354 -11.81 -2.92 -18.04
CA ALA A 354 -12.11 -4.32 -18.37
C ALA A 354 -13.38 -4.81 -17.67
N VAL A 355 -13.48 -4.58 -16.35
CA VAL A 355 -14.67 -5.00 -15.59
C VAL A 355 -15.88 -4.14 -15.95
N GLY A 356 -15.69 -2.84 -16.22
CA GLY A 356 -16.76 -1.96 -16.70
C GLY A 356 -17.35 -2.43 -18.04
N ALA A 357 -16.50 -2.87 -18.97
CA ALA A 357 -16.93 -3.46 -20.23
C ALA A 357 -17.71 -4.79 -19.99
N LEU A 358 -17.22 -5.64 -19.07
CA LEU A 358 -17.86 -6.90 -18.73
C LEU A 358 -19.24 -6.68 -18.06
N ILE A 359 -19.36 -5.71 -17.15
CA ILE A 359 -20.63 -5.33 -16.54
C ILE A 359 -21.60 -4.82 -17.60
N GLY A 360 -21.13 -3.96 -18.52
CA GLY A 360 -21.96 -3.44 -19.60
C GLY A 360 -22.45 -4.50 -20.57
N ALA A 361 -21.67 -5.56 -20.81
CA ALA A 361 -22.02 -6.65 -21.72
C ALA A 361 -22.86 -7.75 -21.06
N ALA A 362 -22.60 -8.10 -19.80
CA ALA A 362 -23.15 -9.29 -19.16
C ALA A 362 -23.79 -9.03 -17.78
N GLY A 363 -23.69 -7.81 -17.26
CA GLY A 363 -24.20 -7.42 -15.94
C GLY A 363 -23.26 -7.76 -14.78
N TYR A 364 -23.64 -7.25 -13.60
CA TYR A 364 -22.83 -7.36 -12.37
C TYR A 364 -22.62 -8.79 -11.90
N GLY A 365 -23.65 -9.65 -12.01
CA GLY A 365 -23.58 -11.06 -11.58
C GLY A 365 -22.45 -11.81 -12.26
N TRP A 366 -22.34 -11.71 -13.59
CA TRP A 366 -21.29 -12.34 -14.37
C TRP A 366 -19.93 -11.70 -14.13
N ALA A 367 -19.87 -10.37 -13.97
CA ALA A 367 -18.63 -9.68 -13.66
C ALA A 367 -18.03 -10.16 -12.32
N TYR A 368 -18.84 -10.23 -11.27
CA TYR A 368 -18.38 -10.75 -9.98
C TYR A 368 -18.04 -12.25 -10.04
N ALA A 369 -18.79 -13.07 -10.78
CA ALA A 369 -18.51 -14.49 -10.95
C ALA A 369 -17.14 -14.74 -11.60
N VAL A 370 -16.80 -13.99 -12.66
CA VAL A 370 -15.47 -14.06 -13.30
C VAL A 370 -14.38 -13.64 -12.33
N VAL A 371 -14.63 -12.59 -11.54
CA VAL A 371 -13.62 -12.06 -10.59
C VAL A 371 -13.32 -13.04 -9.45
N VAL A 372 -14.24 -13.95 -9.10
CA VAL A 372 -14.00 -15.04 -8.12
C VAL A 372 -12.77 -15.89 -8.49
N ALA A 373 -12.50 -16.08 -9.77
CA ALA A 373 -11.36 -16.92 -10.22
C ALA A 373 -10.00 -16.36 -9.79
N PHE A 374 -9.86 -15.04 -9.68
CA PHE A 374 -8.58 -14.41 -9.37
C PHE A 374 -8.06 -14.73 -7.96
N PRO A 375 -8.82 -14.57 -6.88
CA PRO A 375 -8.34 -14.95 -5.56
C PRO A 375 -8.24 -16.47 -5.38
N LEU A 376 -9.03 -17.28 -6.11
CA LEU A 376 -8.86 -18.74 -6.15
C LEU A 376 -7.48 -19.13 -6.70
N VAL A 377 -7.13 -18.58 -7.86
CA VAL A 377 -5.80 -18.79 -8.47
C VAL A 377 -4.70 -18.23 -7.58
N ALA A 378 -4.90 -17.05 -6.99
CA ALA A 378 -3.95 -16.48 -6.06
C ALA A 378 -3.67 -17.41 -4.87
N ALA A 379 -4.70 -18.02 -4.28
CA ALA A 379 -4.54 -18.96 -3.18
C ALA A 379 -3.70 -20.21 -3.56
N ALA A 380 -3.79 -20.64 -4.82
CA ALA A 380 -2.96 -21.73 -5.35
C ALA A 380 -1.51 -21.29 -5.66
N VAL A 381 -1.34 -20.05 -6.12
CA VAL A 381 -0.03 -19.47 -6.47
C VAL A 381 0.77 -19.10 -5.21
N VAL A 382 0.12 -18.68 -4.10
CA VAL A 382 0.83 -18.36 -2.85
C VAL A 382 1.74 -19.51 -2.44
N PRO A 383 3.04 -19.27 -2.12
CA PRO A 383 3.95 -20.33 -1.69
C PRO A 383 3.44 -21.08 -0.46
N LEU A 384 3.65 -22.40 -0.40
CA LEU A 384 3.20 -23.23 0.72
C LEU A 384 4.10 -23.10 1.96
N HIS A 385 5.38 -22.81 1.75
CA HIS A 385 6.39 -22.71 2.79
C HIS A 385 7.23 -21.45 2.59
N GLU A 386 7.36 -20.67 3.65
CA GLU A 386 8.38 -19.63 3.78
C GLU A 386 9.68 -20.32 4.24
N LYS A 387 10.62 -20.59 3.33
CA LYS A 387 12.00 -20.81 3.76
C LYS A 387 12.58 -19.43 4.05
N SER A 388 12.72 -19.10 5.32
CA SER A 388 13.51 -17.96 5.77
C SER A 388 14.90 -18.07 5.15
N ALA A 389 15.35 -17.01 4.47
CA ALA A 389 16.70 -16.93 3.91
C ALA A 389 17.81 -16.98 4.98
N GLY A 390 17.44 -17.12 6.27
CA GLY A 390 18.34 -17.22 7.42
C GLY A 390 18.61 -18.62 7.98
N SER A 391 17.97 -19.71 7.45
CA SER A 391 18.08 -21.04 8.06
C SER A 391 19.23 -21.93 7.54
N THR A 392 20.05 -21.46 6.59
CA THR A 392 21.21 -22.23 6.09
C THR A 392 22.46 -22.14 6.97
N SER A 393 22.41 -21.40 8.10
CA SER A 393 23.57 -21.24 9.02
C SER A 393 23.53 -22.15 10.25
N ARG A 394 22.50 -23.02 10.43
CA ARG A 394 22.44 -23.90 11.63
C ARG A 394 22.51 -25.40 11.36
N ALA A 395 22.71 -25.81 10.11
CA ALA A 395 22.83 -27.25 9.77
C ALA A 395 24.30 -27.70 9.59
N GLY A 396 25.23 -27.15 10.36
CA GLY A 396 26.67 -27.49 10.25
C GLY A 396 27.47 -27.42 11.54
N SER A 397 26.86 -27.19 12.71
CA SER A 397 27.57 -27.31 13.97
C SER A 397 27.23 -28.64 14.65
N THR A 398 27.86 -29.72 14.21
CA THR A 398 28.06 -30.89 15.04
C THR A 398 28.69 -30.45 16.35
N PRO A 399 28.20 -30.90 17.51
CA PRO A 399 28.86 -30.60 18.76
C PRO A 399 30.22 -31.31 18.76
N ARG A 400 31.28 -30.49 18.61
CA ARG A 400 32.64 -30.97 18.79
C ARG A 400 32.75 -31.51 20.21
N ARG A 401 32.75 -32.84 20.36
CA ARG A 401 33.12 -33.52 21.61
C ARG A 401 34.48 -32.96 22.02
N LEU A 402 34.51 -32.24 23.11
CA LEU A 402 35.71 -31.92 23.79
C LEU A 402 36.30 -33.24 24.33
N SER A 403 37.27 -33.79 23.62
CA SER A 403 38.13 -34.85 24.12
C SER A 403 39.01 -34.23 25.23
N VAL A 404 38.73 -34.62 26.45
CA VAL A 404 39.59 -34.37 27.61
C VAL A 404 40.84 -35.23 27.42
N PRO A 405 42.05 -34.67 27.39
CA PRO A 405 43.27 -35.48 27.47
C PRO A 405 43.45 -35.92 28.93
N ALA A 406 43.46 -37.24 29.10
CA ALA A 406 43.86 -37.86 30.36
C ALA A 406 45.37 -37.72 30.57
N GLY A 407 45.74 -37.29 31.77
CA GLY A 407 47.04 -37.59 32.35
C GLY A 407 48.11 -36.50 32.31
N ALA A 408 48.18 -35.66 33.37
CA ALA A 408 49.47 -35.16 33.87
C ALA A 408 49.36 -35.06 35.41
N ALA A 409 50.26 -35.77 36.03
CA ALA A 409 50.39 -36.02 37.46
C ALA A 409 50.63 -34.75 38.29
N VAL A 410 49.94 -34.74 39.40
CA VAL A 410 50.13 -33.82 40.52
C VAL A 410 51.53 -34.03 41.09
N ARG A 411 52.38 -33.03 41.10
CA ARG A 411 53.56 -32.95 41.99
C ARG A 411 53.30 -31.78 42.97
N SER A 412 53.07 -32.20 44.18
CA SER A 412 53.03 -31.37 45.39
C SER A 412 54.43 -30.80 45.72
N ARG A 413 54.48 -29.54 46.02
CA ARG A 413 55.64 -28.88 46.70
C ARG A 413 55.12 -28.17 47.97
N PRO A 414 55.88 -28.28 49.10
CA PRO A 414 55.45 -27.76 50.37
C PRO A 414 55.70 -26.26 50.55
N PRO A 415 55.08 -25.64 51.57
CA PRO A 415 55.18 -24.20 51.82
C PRO A 415 56.52 -23.82 52.56
N SER A 416 57.10 -22.75 52.14
CA SER A 416 58.11 -22.04 52.90
C SER A 416 57.54 -20.74 53.43
N GLY A 417 57.71 -20.56 54.72
CA GLY A 417 57.18 -19.49 55.56
C GLY A 417 57.95 -18.15 55.38
N PRO A 418 57.66 -17.18 56.21
CA PRO A 418 57.77 -15.78 55.93
C PRO A 418 59.16 -15.23 56.35
N ASP A 419 59.66 -14.23 55.68
CA ASP A 419 60.66 -13.31 56.24
C ASP A 419 60.35 -11.85 55.97
N ALA A 420 60.54 -11.14 57.03
CA ALA A 420 60.29 -9.73 57.27
C ALA A 420 61.45 -8.85 56.69
N GLY A 421 61.12 -7.59 56.55
CA GLY A 421 62.17 -6.52 56.60
C GLY A 421 62.05 -5.53 55.46
N GLY A 422 61.53 -4.38 55.65
CA GLY A 422 62.28 -3.27 56.06
C GLY A 422 62.62 -2.28 54.97
N GLY A 423 62.15 -1.04 55.14
CA GLY A 423 62.97 0.13 54.91
C GLY A 423 62.69 1.01 53.70
N GLN A 424 61.94 2.08 53.94
CA GLN A 424 62.38 3.50 53.88
C GLN A 424 62.70 4.11 52.49
N SER A 425 62.07 5.22 52.30
CA SER A 425 62.54 6.51 51.72
C SER A 425 62.87 6.50 50.20
N GLU A 426 62.33 7.38 49.40
CA GLU A 426 62.05 8.84 49.40
C GLU A 426 60.84 9.18 48.57
#